data_46f8cd11d67bb70908eb60b477cfbb85
#
_entry.id   46f8cd11d67bb70908eb60b477cfbb85
#
_cell.length_a   1.000
_cell.length_b   1.000
_cell.length_c   1.000
_cell.angle_alpha   90.00
_cell.angle_beta   90.00
_cell.angle_gamma   90.00
#
_symmetry.space_group_name_H-M   'P 1'
#
loop_
_entity.id
_entity.type
_entity.pdbx_description
1 polymer ?
#
loop_
_entity_poly.entity_id
_entity_poly.type
_entity_poly.pdbx_seq_one_letter_code
_entity_poly.pdbx_strand_id
1 'polypeptide(L)'
;MKNDLTSKPNGITAGQVMKAADLVGYQLGAVVSREIVKMPAGNITIFSFDEGQGLSEHKTPFDALVQVLEGEAEVFIEGKPHHIQSGEIILMPANQLHALKALKQFKMILTMMHS
;
A
#
# COMPACT_ATOMS: atom_id res chain seq x y z
N MET A 1 -0.62 11.32 28.09
CA MET A 1 0.44 11.35 27.08
C MET A 1 -0.17 11.61 25.72
N LYS A 2 0.47 12.46 24.93
CA LYS A 2 -0.05 12.78 23.61
C LYS A 2 0.23 11.66 22.63
N ASN A 3 -0.75 11.33 21.83
CA ASN A 3 -0.61 10.37 20.75
C ASN A 3 -0.30 11.09 19.44
N ASP A 4 0.91 10.97 18.95
CA ASP A 4 1.34 11.68 17.75
C ASP A 4 0.63 11.24 16.49
N LEU A 5 0.08 10.00 16.45
CA LEU A 5 -0.64 9.52 15.28
C LEU A 5 -1.87 10.35 14.99
N THR A 6 -2.53 10.89 16.03
CA THR A 6 -3.74 11.67 15.84
C THR A 6 -3.49 13.08 15.35
N SER A 7 -2.23 13.56 15.40
CA SER A 7 -1.88 14.91 14.99
C SER A 7 -1.38 14.99 13.54
N LYS A 8 -1.18 13.87 12.88
CA LYS A 8 -0.70 13.83 11.50
C LYS A 8 -1.82 14.16 10.52
N PRO A 9 -1.59 15.02 9.51
CA PRO A 9 -2.65 15.40 8.56
C PRO A 9 -3.28 14.20 7.85
N ASN A 10 -2.50 13.17 7.51
CA ASN A 10 -2.98 11.98 6.80
C ASN A 10 -3.18 10.77 7.70
N GLY A 11 -2.84 10.91 8.97
CA GLY A 11 -2.97 9.82 9.92
C GLY A 11 -4.41 9.55 10.32
N ILE A 12 -4.62 8.42 10.95
CA ILE A 12 -5.96 8.02 11.44
C ILE A 12 -6.04 8.26 12.94
N THR A 13 -7.28 8.39 13.43
CA THR A 13 -7.54 8.62 14.84
C THR A 13 -7.51 7.29 15.60
N ALA A 14 -6.71 7.22 16.65
CA ALA A 14 -6.63 6.01 17.47
C ALA A 14 -7.98 5.72 18.12
N GLY A 15 -8.34 4.44 18.16
CA GLY A 15 -9.58 3.99 18.80
C GLY A 15 -10.83 4.17 17.97
N GLN A 16 -10.72 4.71 16.76
CA GLN A 16 -11.88 4.91 15.88
C GLN A 16 -11.90 3.84 14.81
N VAL A 17 -13.08 3.20 14.64
CA VAL A 17 -13.27 2.20 13.60
C VAL A 17 -13.56 2.89 12.27
N MET A 18 -12.93 2.42 11.20
CA MET A 18 -13.15 2.96 9.86
C MET A 18 -12.91 1.88 8.82
N LYS A 19 -13.48 2.07 7.63
CA LYS A 19 -13.24 1.16 6.52
C LYS A 19 -12.00 1.62 5.77
N ALA A 20 -11.00 0.74 5.67
CA ALA A 20 -9.74 1.07 5.05
C ALA A 20 -9.93 1.56 3.60
N ALA A 21 -10.79 0.91 2.83
CA ALA A 21 -10.99 1.28 1.44
C ALA A 21 -11.58 2.68 1.24
N ASP A 22 -12.24 3.23 2.27
CA ASP A 22 -12.83 4.56 2.20
C ASP A 22 -11.82 5.68 2.44
N LEU A 23 -10.59 5.33 2.84
CA LEU A 23 -9.58 6.33 3.18
C LEU A 23 -8.89 6.95 1.96
N VAL A 24 -9.05 6.33 0.81
CA VAL A 24 -8.55 6.86 -0.46
C VAL A 24 -9.62 6.67 -1.53
N GLY A 25 -9.61 7.54 -2.54
CA GLY A 25 -10.51 7.42 -3.68
C GLY A 25 -9.71 7.31 -4.97
N TYR A 26 -10.35 6.77 -6.01
CA TYR A 26 -9.72 6.71 -7.33
C TYR A 26 -9.71 8.08 -7.98
N GLN A 27 -8.63 8.38 -8.68
CA GLN A 27 -8.52 9.56 -9.53
C GLN A 27 -8.08 9.11 -10.91
N LEU A 28 -8.71 9.64 -11.93
CA LEU A 28 -8.45 9.26 -13.32
C LEU A 28 -6.96 9.41 -13.64
N GLY A 29 -6.35 8.34 -14.15
CA GLY A 29 -4.97 8.33 -14.57
C GLY A 29 -3.95 8.51 -13.47
N ALA A 30 -4.34 8.26 -12.21
CA ALA A 30 -3.47 8.58 -11.08
C ALA A 30 -3.32 7.44 -10.08
N VAL A 31 -2.25 7.56 -9.29
CA VAL A 31 -2.04 6.78 -8.08
C VAL A 31 -2.20 7.75 -6.92
N VAL A 32 -3.03 7.39 -5.96
CA VAL A 32 -3.26 8.20 -4.76
C VAL A 32 -2.76 7.42 -3.56
N SER A 33 -2.02 8.09 -2.67
CA SER A 33 -1.51 7.44 -1.47
C SER A 33 -1.83 8.25 -0.24
N ARG A 34 -2.01 7.56 0.88
CA ARG A 34 -2.24 8.19 2.18
C ARG A 34 -1.52 7.37 3.25
N GLU A 35 -0.50 7.97 3.85
CA GLU A 35 0.22 7.33 4.95
C GLU A 35 -0.61 7.48 6.22
N ILE A 36 -1.11 6.38 6.75
CA ILE A 36 -2.04 6.41 7.89
C ILE A 36 -1.37 6.15 9.23
N VAL A 37 -0.23 5.46 9.23
CA VAL A 37 0.58 5.20 10.44
C VAL A 37 2.03 5.37 10.08
N LYS A 38 2.76 6.10 10.91
CA LYS A 38 4.20 6.27 10.73
C LYS A 38 4.90 6.13 12.07
N MET A 39 5.85 5.23 12.15
CA MET A 39 6.62 4.93 13.36
C MET A 39 8.06 4.63 12.98
N PRO A 40 9.00 4.67 13.96
CA PRO A 40 10.38 4.24 13.68
C PRO A 40 10.48 2.81 13.16
N ALA A 41 9.57 1.92 13.60
CA ALA A 41 9.56 0.52 13.19
C ALA A 41 8.97 0.28 11.81
N GLY A 42 8.30 1.28 11.23
CA GLY A 42 7.70 1.12 9.91
C GLY A 42 6.55 2.08 9.66
N ASN A 43 5.88 1.87 8.54
CA ASN A 43 4.74 2.70 8.20
C ASN A 43 3.68 1.88 7.49
N ILE A 44 2.47 2.41 7.48
CA ILE A 44 1.33 1.82 6.77
C ILE A 44 0.74 2.89 5.88
N THR A 45 0.65 2.59 4.59
CA THR A 45 0.13 3.51 3.57
C THR A 45 -0.98 2.82 2.81
N ILE A 46 -2.07 3.54 2.56
CA ILE A 46 -3.14 3.04 1.71
C ILE A 46 -3.00 3.70 0.34
N PHE A 47 -3.14 2.89 -0.70
CA PHE A 47 -3.04 3.35 -2.09
C PHE A 47 -4.33 3.05 -2.83
N SER A 48 -4.67 3.94 -3.78
CA SER A 48 -5.62 3.61 -4.84
C SER A 48 -4.91 3.81 -6.18
N PHE A 49 -5.19 2.90 -7.12
CA PHE A 49 -4.59 2.94 -8.45
C PHE A 49 -5.71 2.92 -9.48
N ASP A 50 -5.70 3.88 -10.39
CA ASP A 50 -6.56 3.78 -11.56
C ASP A 50 -6.05 2.66 -12.47
N GLU A 51 -6.91 2.11 -13.28
CA GLU A 51 -6.55 0.99 -14.18
C GLU A 51 -5.35 1.39 -15.05
N GLY A 52 -4.37 0.50 -15.14
CA GLY A 52 -3.17 0.71 -15.92
C GLY A 52 -2.06 1.46 -15.20
N GLN A 53 -2.35 2.07 -14.07
CA GLN A 53 -1.34 2.76 -13.27
C GLN A 53 -0.55 1.76 -12.43
N GLY A 54 0.59 2.16 -11.91
CA GLY A 54 1.41 1.28 -11.11
C GLY A 54 2.57 1.99 -10.45
N LEU A 55 3.44 1.19 -9.86
CA LEU A 55 4.70 1.66 -9.30
C LEU A 55 5.83 1.03 -10.09
N SER A 56 6.76 1.87 -10.56
CA SER A 56 7.88 1.40 -11.37
C SER A 56 8.82 0.53 -10.54
N GLU A 57 9.62 -0.27 -11.23
CA GLU A 57 10.54 -1.19 -10.59
C GLU A 57 11.53 -0.46 -9.69
N HIS A 58 11.66 -0.91 -8.46
CA HIS A 58 12.56 -0.35 -7.47
C HIS A 58 12.82 -1.40 -6.38
N LYS A 59 13.75 -1.11 -5.48
CA LYS A 59 13.95 -1.96 -4.31
C LYS A 59 14.20 -1.09 -3.08
N THR A 60 13.87 -1.65 -1.92
CA THR A 60 14.05 -0.99 -0.62
C THR A 60 14.76 -1.95 0.32
N PRO A 61 15.38 -1.44 1.39
CA PRO A 61 15.98 -2.30 2.41
C PRO A 61 14.96 -2.88 3.40
N PHE A 62 13.67 -2.72 3.13
CA PHE A 62 12.60 -3.13 4.05
C PHE A 62 11.72 -4.19 3.42
N ASP A 63 11.20 -5.11 4.26
CA ASP A 63 10.13 -6.00 3.82
C ASP A 63 8.85 -5.19 3.70
N ALA A 64 8.05 -5.48 2.68
CA ALA A 64 6.81 -4.76 2.42
C ALA A 64 5.67 -5.75 2.19
N LEU A 65 4.63 -5.66 3.00
CA LEU A 65 3.45 -6.51 2.87
C LEU A 65 2.37 -5.78 2.11
N VAL A 66 1.90 -6.38 1.04
CA VAL A 66 0.78 -5.86 0.23
C VAL A 66 -0.49 -6.62 0.61
N GLN A 67 -1.55 -5.88 0.94
CA GLN A 67 -2.88 -6.44 1.18
C GLN A 67 -3.85 -5.75 0.23
N VAL A 68 -4.46 -6.51 -0.66
CA VAL A 68 -5.41 -5.95 -1.63
C VAL A 68 -6.79 -5.84 -0.99
N LEU A 69 -7.36 -4.63 -1.01
CA LEU A 69 -8.68 -4.36 -0.44
C LEU A 69 -9.79 -4.56 -1.46
N GLU A 70 -9.53 -4.18 -2.70
CA GLU A 70 -10.49 -4.34 -3.81
C GLU A 70 -9.75 -4.27 -5.13
N GLY A 71 -10.32 -4.83 -6.18
CA GLY A 71 -9.74 -4.81 -7.51
C GLY A 71 -8.70 -5.90 -7.73
N GLU A 72 -7.84 -5.70 -8.73
CA GLU A 72 -6.85 -6.69 -9.14
C GLU A 72 -5.55 -5.99 -9.56
N ALA A 73 -4.44 -6.59 -9.18
CA ALA A 73 -3.12 -6.07 -9.51
C ALA A 73 -2.17 -7.20 -9.88
N GLU A 74 -1.07 -6.81 -10.49
CA GLU A 74 0.04 -7.71 -10.72
C GLU A 74 1.24 -7.16 -9.97
N VAL A 75 1.84 -7.99 -9.13
CA VAL A 75 3.03 -7.65 -8.36
C VAL A 75 4.21 -8.40 -8.96
N PHE A 76 5.26 -7.66 -9.33
CA PHE A 76 6.46 -8.25 -9.90
C PHE A 76 7.56 -8.28 -8.84
N ILE A 77 8.12 -9.45 -8.58
CA ILE A 77 9.25 -9.62 -7.68
C ILE A 77 10.38 -10.25 -8.48
N GLU A 78 11.48 -9.50 -8.63
CA GLU A 78 12.62 -9.90 -9.49
C GLU A 78 12.14 -10.28 -10.88
N GLY A 79 11.21 -9.47 -11.43
CA GLY A 79 10.64 -9.66 -12.76
C GLY A 79 9.59 -10.76 -12.86
N LYS A 80 9.32 -11.51 -11.79
CA LYS A 80 8.34 -12.60 -11.81
C LYS A 80 6.96 -12.06 -11.42
N PRO A 81 5.94 -12.23 -12.27
CA PRO A 81 4.61 -11.71 -12.00
C PRO A 81 3.82 -12.57 -11.00
N HIS A 82 3.03 -11.91 -10.17
CA HIS A 82 2.11 -12.53 -9.22
C HIS A 82 0.79 -11.80 -9.30
N HIS A 83 -0.25 -12.50 -9.73
CA HIS A 83 -1.60 -11.93 -9.76
C HIS A 83 -2.18 -11.94 -8.36
N ILE A 84 -2.71 -10.80 -7.93
CA ILE A 84 -3.26 -10.65 -6.59
C ILE A 84 -4.57 -9.86 -6.65
N GLN A 85 -5.56 -10.31 -5.89
CA GLN A 85 -6.88 -9.70 -5.91
C GLN A 85 -7.44 -9.57 -4.50
N SER A 86 -8.64 -9.00 -4.41
CA SER A 86 -9.27 -8.64 -3.15
C SER A 86 -9.17 -9.73 -2.09
N GLY A 87 -8.70 -9.36 -0.90
CA GLY A 87 -8.54 -10.28 0.22
C GLY A 87 -7.22 -11.03 0.25
N GLU A 88 -6.40 -10.91 -0.79
CA GLU A 88 -5.12 -11.62 -0.86
C GLU A 88 -3.96 -10.75 -0.42
N ILE A 89 -2.89 -11.40 0.00
CA ILE A 89 -1.67 -10.72 0.47
C ILE A 89 -0.45 -11.30 -0.22
N ILE A 90 0.60 -10.47 -0.33
CA ILE A 90 1.91 -10.94 -0.78
C ILE A 90 3.00 -10.13 -0.07
N LEU A 91 4.07 -10.81 0.33
CA LEU A 91 5.23 -10.15 0.93
C LEU A 91 6.26 -9.88 -0.15
N MET A 92 6.67 -8.62 -0.28
CA MET A 92 7.76 -8.23 -1.15
C MET A 92 9.02 -8.14 -0.30
N PRO A 93 10.00 -9.05 -0.49
CA PRO A 93 11.18 -9.09 0.37
C PRO A 93 12.09 -7.88 0.22
N ALA A 94 12.78 -7.55 1.29
CA ALA A 94 13.80 -6.50 1.28
C ALA A 94 14.87 -6.81 0.24
N ASN A 95 15.40 -5.74 -0.37
CA ASN A 95 16.54 -5.81 -1.29
C ASN A 95 16.30 -6.59 -2.58
N GLN A 96 15.03 -6.83 -2.93
CA GLN A 96 14.66 -7.41 -4.21
C GLN A 96 13.91 -6.38 -5.05
N LEU A 97 14.10 -6.43 -6.36
CA LEU A 97 13.38 -5.54 -7.27
C LEU A 97 11.91 -5.92 -7.28
N HIS A 98 11.04 -4.92 -7.15
CA HIS A 98 9.60 -5.15 -7.22
C HIS A 98 8.89 -3.98 -7.92
N ALA A 99 7.75 -4.29 -8.51
CA ALA A 99 6.92 -3.35 -9.23
C ALA A 99 5.46 -3.77 -9.08
N LEU A 100 4.55 -2.85 -9.32
CA LEU A 100 3.12 -3.13 -9.29
C LEU A 100 2.45 -2.55 -10.52
N LYS A 101 1.40 -3.23 -10.99
CA LYS A 101 0.57 -2.75 -12.08
C LYS A 101 -0.90 -3.04 -11.78
N ALA A 102 -1.75 -2.03 -11.96
CA ALA A 102 -3.18 -2.17 -11.78
C ALA A 102 -3.79 -2.80 -13.03
N LEU A 103 -4.26 -4.04 -12.90
CA LEU A 103 -4.99 -4.71 -13.98
C LEU A 103 -6.40 -4.15 -14.09
N LYS A 104 -6.95 -3.72 -12.95
CA LYS A 104 -8.20 -2.98 -12.82
C LYS A 104 -7.95 -1.91 -11.77
N GLN A 105 -8.88 -1.00 -11.58
CA GLN A 105 -8.80 -0.11 -10.42
C GLN A 105 -8.65 -0.97 -9.18
N PHE A 106 -7.67 -0.65 -8.31
CA PHE A 106 -7.52 -1.42 -7.08
C PHE A 106 -7.01 -0.55 -5.95
N LYS A 107 -7.27 -1.01 -4.74
CA LYS A 107 -6.79 -0.38 -3.51
C LYS A 107 -6.02 -1.41 -2.71
N MET A 108 -4.95 -0.96 -2.06
CA MET A 108 -4.14 -1.84 -1.23
C MET A 108 -3.67 -1.12 0.02
N ILE A 109 -3.35 -1.91 1.04
CA ILE A 109 -2.60 -1.46 2.20
C ILE A 109 -1.17 -1.95 2.00
N LEU A 110 -0.21 -1.04 2.12
CA LEU A 110 1.21 -1.37 2.08
C LEU A 110 1.80 -1.15 3.46
N THR A 111 2.29 -2.22 4.07
CA THR A 111 2.94 -2.16 5.39
C THR A 111 4.42 -2.36 5.19
N MET A 112 5.22 -1.33 5.49
CA MET A 112 6.67 -1.42 5.45
C MET A 112 7.21 -1.67 6.84
N MET A 113 8.07 -2.67 6.97
CA MET A 113 8.63 -3.07 8.24
C MET A 113 10.13 -2.78 8.26
N HIS A 114 10.52 -1.87 9.13
CA HIS A 114 11.92 -1.51 9.32
C HIS A 114 12.53 -2.43 10.37
N SER A 115 13.68 -2.97 10.09
CA SER A 115 14.37 -3.84 11.04
C SER A 115 15.33 -3.05 11.94
#